data_b2c54e2f935baf01c8f1ea53a8d56861
#
_entry.id   b2c54e2f935baf01c8f1ea53a8d56861
#
_cell.length_a   1.000
_cell.length_b   1.000
_cell.length_c   1.000
_cell.angle_alpha   90.00
_cell.angle_beta   90.00
_cell.angle_gamma   90.00
#
_symmetry.space_group_name_H-M   'P 1'
#
loop_
_entity.id
_entity.type
_entity.pdbx_description
1 polymer ?
#
loop_
_entity_poly.entity_id
_entity_poly.type
_entity_poly.pdbx_seq_one_letter_code
_entity_poly.pdbx_strand_id
1 'polypeptide(L)'
;GGSITIGTLTAAASLKIPLNVIGIIPASENMPSGTAIKPGDILTSMSGKTIEVLNTDAEGRLVLADALTYAARYNPKAVIDLATLTGAVIVALGHQAAAVLGNNDALIARLQQCGEVTGERLWPLPIWPEHEKAVKSDIADLKNIASPGVGAGTITAGAFLKAFVEDYPWCHLDIAGTSWSGEEKPYTPKGASGFGVRLLIRFLEQEAKKTSLQKNDK
;
A
#
# COMPACT_ATOMS: atom_id res chain seq x y z
N GLY A 1 0.85 8.14 1.98
CA GLY A 1 1.05 7.03 2.91
C GLY A 1 1.68 7.46 4.22
N GLY A 2 2.88 8.05 4.23
CA GLY A 2 3.62 8.35 5.45
C GLY A 2 2.85 9.16 6.49
N SER A 3 2.16 10.23 6.08
CA SER A 3 1.34 11.05 6.99
C SER A 3 0.19 10.25 7.62
N ILE A 4 -0.40 9.33 6.88
CA ILE A 4 -1.46 8.43 7.36
C ILE A 4 -0.90 7.46 8.39
N THR A 5 0.28 6.90 8.14
CA THR A 5 0.98 6.03 9.09
C THR A 5 1.21 6.75 10.42
N ILE A 6 1.74 7.98 10.38
CA ILE A 6 1.95 8.80 11.59
C ILE A 6 0.61 9.09 12.28
N GLY A 7 -0.40 9.54 11.54
CA GLY A 7 -1.72 9.85 12.08
C GLY A 7 -2.38 8.64 12.74
N THR A 8 -2.28 7.46 12.12
CA THR A 8 -2.81 6.20 12.66
C THR A 8 -2.11 5.81 13.95
N LEU A 9 -0.77 5.85 14.00
CA LEU A 9 0.00 5.53 15.21
C LEU A 9 -0.30 6.50 16.34
N THR A 10 -0.37 7.80 16.05
CA THR A 10 -0.70 8.83 17.03
C THR A 10 -2.10 8.59 17.61
N ALA A 11 -3.09 8.33 16.75
CA ALA A 11 -4.46 8.06 17.19
C ALA A 11 -4.56 6.73 17.98
N ALA A 12 -3.89 5.67 17.52
CA ALA A 12 -3.88 4.39 18.21
C ALA A 12 -3.28 4.49 19.62
N ALA A 13 -2.20 5.25 19.76
CA ALA A 13 -1.56 5.52 21.05
C ALA A 13 -2.49 6.34 21.97
N SER A 14 -3.11 7.40 21.47
CA SER A 14 -4.05 8.23 22.23
C SER A 14 -5.28 7.47 22.70
N LEU A 15 -5.79 6.56 21.86
CA LEU A 15 -6.92 5.67 22.19
C LEU A 15 -6.49 4.46 23.04
N LYS A 16 -5.19 4.31 23.32
CA LYS A 16 -4.63 3.18 24.09
C LYS A 16 -5.06 1.83 23.52
N ILE A 17 -5.05 1.66 22.22
CA ILE A 17 -5.42 0.41 21.56
C ILE A 17 -4.41 -0.67 21.98
N PRO A 18 -4.84 -1.80 22.60
CA PRO A 18 -3.93 -2.79 23.19
C PRO A 18 -3.37 -3.76 22.12
N LEU A 19 -2.64 -3.22 21.14
CA LEU A 19 -1.98 -3.95 20.07
C LEU A 19 -0.54 -3.43 19.88
N ASN A 20 0.35 -4.32 19.45
CA ASN A 20 1.64 -3.92 18.94
C ASN A 20 1.48 -3.46 17.49
N VAL A 21 1.60 -2.18 17.24
CA VAL A 21 1.49 -1.57 15.91
C VAL A 21 2.83 -0.94 15.56
N ILE A 22 3.36 -1.30 14.40
CA ILE A 22 4.63 -0.80 13.89
C ILE A 22 4.36 -0.01 12.61
N GLY A 23 4.82 1.24 12.54
CA GLY A 23 4.78 2.05 11.33
C GLY A 23 6.16 2.07 10.67
N ILE A 24 6.18 1.77 9.37
CA ILE A 24 7.37 1.85 8.53
C ILE A 24 7.11 2.89 7.46
N ILE A 25 7.98 3.88 7.34
CA ILE A 25 7.86 4.95 6.34
C ILE A 25 9.16 4.98 5.55
N PRO A 26 9.21 4.35 4.37
CA PRO A 26 10.35 4.49 3.49
C PRO A 26 10.32 5.90 2.87
N ALA A 27 11.31 6.71 3.18
CA ALA A 27 11.44 8.08 2.67
C ALA A 27 12.70 8.20 1.85
N SER A 28 12.57 8.63 0.60
CA SER A 28 13.68 8.84 -0.33
C SER A 28 13.42 10.06 -1.19
N GLU A 29 14.47 10.76 -1.56
CA GLU A 29 14.39 11.79 -2.59
C GLU A 29 14.33 11.16 -3.98
N ASN A 30 13.61 11.81 -4.89
CA ASN A 30 13.55 11.47 -6.31
C ASN A 30 13.71 12.77 -7.12
N MET A 31 14.94 13.26 -7.19
CA MET A 31 15.29 14.52 -7.83
C MET A 31 16.28 14.32 -8.98
N PRO A 32 16.19 15.09 -10.07
CA PRO A 32 17.17 15.06 -11.13
C PRO A 32 18.58 15.40 -10.63
N SER A 33 19.55 14.55 -10.90
CA SER A 33 20.95 14.79 -10.58
C SER A 33 21.87 13.93 -11.47
N GLY A 34 23.17 14.20 -11.42
CA GLY A 34 24.17 13.40 -12.14
C GLY A 34 24.30 11.97 -11.63
N THR A 35 23.81 11.67 -10.42
CA THR A 35 23.84 10.35 -9.78
C THR A 35 22.44 9.75 -9.58
N ALA A 36 21.40 10.41 -10.09
CA ALA A 36 20.02 9.91 -10.00
C ALA A 36 19.86 8.62 -10.81
N ILE A 37 18.94 7.78 -10.34
CA ILE A 37 18.48 6.59 -11.08
C ILE A 37 17.88 7.03 -12.42
N LYS A 38 18.14 6.29 -13.46
CA LYS A 38 17.67 6.55 -14.84
C LYS A 38 17.06 5.31 -15.46
N PRO A 39 16.21 5.46 -16.47
CA PRO A 39 15.69 4.32 -17.23
C PRO A 39 16.83 3.47 -17.81
N GLY A 40 16.70 2.15 -17.66
CA GLY A 40 17.74 1.17 -18.02
C GLY A 40 18.66 0.76 -16.87
N ASP A 41 18.61 1.43 -15.73
CA ASP A 41 19.35 0.99 -14.55
C ASP A 41 18.72 -0.30 -13.96
N ILE A 42 19.57 -1.18 -13.42
CA ILE A 42 19.14 -2.37 -12.69
C ILE A 42 19.50 -2.17 -11.22
N LEU A 43 18.48 -2.22 -10.36
CA LEU A 43 18.63 -2.10 -8.90
C LEU A 43 18.56 -3.47 -8.26
N THR A 44 19.28 -3.65 -7.16
CA THR A 44 19.12 -4.82 -6.29
C THR A 44 18.35 -4.40 -5.05
N SER A 45 17.19 -5.01 -4.82
CA SER A 45 16.37 -4.77 -3.65
C SER A 45 16.93 -5.44 -2.38
N MET A 46 16.39 -5.08 -1.22
CA MET A 46 16.73 -5.71 0.07
C MET A 46 16.49 -7.23 0.07
N SER A 47 15.53 -7.73 -0.70
CA SER A 47 15.26 -9.16 -0.87
C SER A 47 16.29 -9.89 -1.76
N GLY A 48 17.22 -9.16 -2.37
CA GLY A 48 18.19 -9.68 -3.34
C GLY A 48 17.64 -9.76 -4.78
N LYS A 49 16.35 -9.49 -5.01
CA LYS A 49 15.78 -9.46 -6.36
C LYS A 49 16.25 -8.23 -7.11
N THR A 50 16.56 -8.43 -8.39
CA THR A 50 16.95 -7.37 -9.31
C THR A 50 15.73 -6.74 -9.99
N ILE A 51 15.77 -5.42 -10.17
CA ILE A 51 14.66 -4.65 -10.73
C ILE A 51 15.18 -3.76 -11.86
N GLU A 52 14.68 -3.98 -13.05
CA GLU A 52 14.88 -3.09 -14.21
C GLU A 52 14.01 -1.83 -14.02
N VAL A 53 14.63 -0.67 -14.06
CA VAL A 53 13.94 0.61 -14.00
C VAL A 53 13.60 1.06 -15.42
N LEU A 54 12.33 1.05 -15.77
CA LEU A 54 11.83 1.56 -17.04
C LEU A 54 11.28 2.98 -16.95
N ASN A 55 10.80 3.36 -15.75
CA ASN A 55 10.24 4.67 -15.49
C ASN A 55 10.65 5.14 -14.08
N THR A 56 11.34 6.26 -14.00
CA THR A 56 11.80 6.83 -12.72
C THR A 56 10.71 7.53 -11.93
N ASP A 57 9.55 7.84 -12.52
CA ASP A 57 8.34 8.32 -11.84
C ASP A 57 7.53 7.18 -11.19
N ALA A 58 7.99 5.94 -11.32
CA ALA A 58 7.50 4.78 -10.61
C ALA A 58 8.45 4.34 -9.48
N GLU A 59 9.01 5.30 -8.75
CA GLU A 59 9.96 5.13 -7.66
C GLU A 59 9.29 4.67 -6.37
N GLY A 60 8.05 5.10 -6.14
CA GLY A 60 7.33 4.79 -4.90
C GLY A 60 7.23 3.29 -4.64
N ARG A 61 7.02 2.48 -5.66
CA ARG A 61 6.99 1.02 -5.53
C ARG A 61 8.37 0.41 -5.28
N LEU A 62 9.46 1.07 -5.70
CA LEU A 62 10.83 0.62 -5.44
C LEU A 62 11.16 0.73 -3.95
N VAL A 63 10.84 1.87 -3.33
CA VAL A 63 11.07 2.05 -1.89
C VAL A 63 10.11 1.23 -1.04
N LEU A 64 8.87 1.00 -1.51
CA LEU A 64 7.92 0.10 -0.85
C LEU A 64 8.36 -1.36 -0.90
N ALA A 65 9.00 -1.81 -1.97
CA ALA A 65 9.54 -3.17 -2.09
C ALA A 65 10.47 -3.51 -0.92
N ASP A 66 11.39 -2.61 -0.59
CA ASP A 66 12.31 -2.79 0.52
C ASP A 66 11.60 -2.70 1.87
N ALA A 67 10.62 -1.80 2.01
CA ALA A 67 9.83 -1.69 3.24
C ALA A 67 9.00 -2.95 3.52
N LEU A 68 8.43 -3.58 2.49
CA LEU A 68 7.69 -4.84 2.61
C LEU A 68 8.62 -5.99 3.02
N THR A 69 9.77 -6.13 2.37
CA THR A 69 10.80 -7.10 2.78
C THR A 69 11.27 -6.85 4.23
N TYR A 70 11.48 -5.58 4.61
CA TYR A 70 11.89 -5.23 5.96
C TYR A 70 10.82 -5.57 7.01
N ALA A 71 9.55 -5.44 6.68
CA ALA A 71 8.43 -5.71 7.58
C ALA A 71 8.42 -7.17 8.11
N ALA A 72 8.90 -8.12 7.32
CA ALA A 72 8.96 -9.54 7.70
C ALA A 72 9.77 -9.78 8.99
N ARG A 73 10.74 -8.91 9.30
CA ARG A 73 11.57 -9.01 10.53
C ARG A 73 10.75 -8.98 11.83
N TYR A 74 9.56 -8.41 11.77
CA TYR A 74 8.67 -8.28 12.93
C TYR A 74 7.68 -9.43 13.06
N ASN A 75 7.72 -10.42 12.16
CA ASN A 75 6.75 -11.53 12.10
C ASN A 75 5.29 -11.02 12.22
N PRO A 76 4.86 -10.15 11.30
CA PRO A 76 3.61 -9.43 11.42
C PRO A 76 2.40 -10.36 11.21
N LYS A 77 1.33 -10.15 11.98
CA LYS A 77 0.03 -10.80 11.73
C LYS A 77 -0.65 -10.31 10.47
N ALA A 78 -0.39 -9.08 10.06
CA ALA A 78 -0.80 -8.49 8.81
C ALA A 78 0.05 -7.25 8.52
N VAL A 79 0.27 -6.97 7.25
CA VAL A 79 0.89 -5.72 6.76
C VAL A 79 -0.13 -5.01 5.88
N ILE A 80 -0.33 -3.72 6.13
CA ILE A 80 -1.17 -2.85 5.31
C ILE A 80 -0.32 -1.67 4.90
N ASP A 81 -0.04 -1.55 3.62
CA ASP A 81 0.66 -0.39 3.10
C ASP A 81 -0.28 0.55 2.35
N LEU A 82 0.03 1.84 2.38
CA LEU A 82 -0.75 2.88 1.74
C LEU A 82 0.18 3.80 0.97
N ALA A 83 -0.13 4.03 -0.30
CA ALA A 83 0.60 4.98 -1.13
C ALA A 83 -0.31 5.66 -2.15
N THR A 84 0.04 6.86 -2.54
CA THR A 84 -0.45 7.53 -3.76
C THR A 84 0.32 6.94 -4.94
N LEU A 85 0.05 5.66 -5.24
CA LEU A 85 0.98 4.86 -6.05
C LEU A 85 0.77 5.05 -7.54
N THR A 86 -0.48 5.13 -8.01
CA THR A 86 -0.74 5.15 -9.45
C THR A 86 -1.77 6.20 -9.87
N GLY A 87 -1.49 6.88 -10.98
CA GLY A 87 -2.52 7.67 -11.66
C GLY A 87 -3.64 6.80 -12.24
N ALA A 88 -3.36 5.53 -12.50
CA ALA A 88 -4.32 4.57 -13.06
C ALA A 88 -5.51 4.32 -12.13
N VAL A 89 -5.33 4.37 -10.81
CA VAL A 89 -6.43 4.23 -9.86
C VAL A 89 -7.44 5.36 -9.96
N ILE A 90 -6.99 6.58 -10.28
CA ILE A 90 -7.86 7.73 -10.47
C ILE A 90 -8.74 7.53 -11.72
N VAL A 91 -8.15 6.98 -12.79
CA VAL A 91 -8.89 6.66 -14.02
C VAL A 91 -9.95 5.58 -13.76
N ALA A 92 -9.61 4.57 -12.94
CA ALA A 92 -10.51 3.45 -12.67
C ALA A 92 -11.62 3.78 -11.65
N LEU A 93 -11.28 4.47 -10.54
CA LEU A 93 -12.16 4.65 -9.37
C LEU A 93 -12.49 6.13 -9.06
N GLY A 94 -11.89 7.07 -9.78
CA GLY A 94 -12.04 8.49 -9.51
C GLY A 94 -11.49 8.88 -8.14
N HIS A 95 -12.24 9.76 -7.45
CA HIS A 95 -11.90 10.28 -6.12
C HIS A 95 -12.83 9.77 -5.01
N GLN A 96 -13.62 8.72 -5.30
CA GLN A 96 -14.69 8.26 -4.42
C GLN A 96 -14.30 7.03 -3.60
N ALA A 97 -13.33 6.26 -4.06
CA ALA A 97 -12.80 5.07 -3.38
C ALA A 97 -11.31 4.91 -3.66
N ALA A 98 -10.59 4.32 -2.73
CA ALA A 98 -9.24 3.82 -2.97
C ALA A 98 -9.29 2.37 -3.45
N ALA A 99 -8.29 1.94 -4.22
CA ALA A 99 -8.16 0.53 -4.53
C ALA A 99 -7.57 -0.23 -3.34
N VAL A 100 -8.02 -1.46 -3.14
CA VAL A 100 -7.38 -2.42 -2.24
C VAL A 100 -7.00 -3.67 -3.02
N LEU A 101 -5.73 -4.09 -2.89
CA LEU A 101 -5.17 -5.30 -3.49
C LEU A 101 -4.43 -6.06 -2.40
N GLY A 102 -4.27 -7.37 -2.56
CA GLY A 102 -3.53 -8.13 -1.54
C GLY A 102 -3.43 -9.61 -1.86
N ASN A 103 -2.89 -10.36 -0.89
CA ASN A 103 -2.75 -11.81 -0.94
C ASN A 103 -3.72 -12.54 0.02
N ASN A 104 -4.63 -11.80 0.68
CA ASN A 104 -5.52 -12.37 1.69
C ASN A 104 -6.92 -11.75 1.61
N ASP A 105 -7.88 -12.50 1.05
CA ASP A 105 -9.25 -12.04 0.83
C ASP A 105 -9.97 -11.68 2.13
N ALA A 106 -9.70 -12.41 3.22
CA ALA A 106 -10.32 -12.13 4.52
C ALA A 106 -9.83 -10.79 5.09
N LEU A 107 -8.57 -10.43 4.88
CA LEU A 107 -8.03 -9.12 5.26
C LEU A 107 -8.64 -8.01 4.40
N ILE A 108 -8.73 -8.22 3.08
CA ILE A 108 -9.39 -7.28 2.15
C ILE A 108 -10.83 -7.01 2.58
N ALA A 109 -11.62 -8.06 2.81
CA ALA A 109 -13.02 -7.94 3.19
C ALA A 109 -13.21 -7.16 4.51
N ARG A 110 -12.35 -7.38 5.50
CA ARG A 110 -12.38 -6.64 6.76
C ARG A 110 -12.03 -5.16 6.60
N LEU A 111 -11.03 -4.86 5.78
CA LEU A 111 -10.67 -3.47 5.47
C LEU A 111 -11.79 -2.75 4.73
N GLN A 112 -12.45 -3.41 3.75
CA GLN A 112 -13.61 -2.87 3.07
C GLN A 112 -14.75 -2.56 4.06
N GLN A 113 -15.08 -3.49 4.95
CA GLN A 113 -16.11 -3.27 5.96
C GLN A 113 -15.77 -2.07 6.88
N CYS A 114 -14.51 -1.92 7.26
CA CYS A 114 -14.06 -0.75 8.01
C CYS A 114 -14.23 0.53 7.18
N GLY A 115 -13.90 0.49 5.90
CA GLY A 115 -14.05 1.60 4.97
C GLY A 115 -15.50 2.05 4.81
N GLU A 116 -16.45 1.13 4.69
CA GLU A 116 -17.88 1.45 4.62
C GLU A 116 -18.37 2.14 5.90
N VAL A 117 -17.98 1.63 7.07
CA VAL A 117 -18.41 2.21 8.36
C VAL A 117 -17.82 3.60 8.59
N THR A 118 -16.61 3.87 8.09
CA THR A 118 -15.91 5.15 8.30
C THR A 118 -16.11 6.16 7.17
N GLY A 119 -16.77 5.75 6.07
CA GLY A 119 -16.90 6.55 4.86
C GLY A 119 -15.62 6.68 4.04
N GLU A 120 -14.61 5.86 4.33
CA GLU A 120 -13.34 5.78 3.58
C GLU A 120 -13.35 4.53 2.70
N ARG A 121 -14.13 4.58 1.62
CA ARG A 121 -14.45 3.42 0.77
C ARG A 121 -13.24 2.80 0.12
N LEU A 122 -13.23 1.46 0.09
CA LEU A 122 -12.26 0.65 -0.64
C LEU A 122 -12.95 -0.17 -1.72
N TRP A 123 -12.28 -0.30 -2.87
CA TRP A 123 -12.72 -1.18 -3.94
C TRP A 123 -11.64 -2.22 -4.26
N PRO A 124 -11.94 -3.53 -4.18
CA PRO A 124 -10.93 -4.56 -4.43
C PRO A 124 -10.64 -4.69 -5.91
N LEU A 125 -9.35 -4.82 -6.22
CA LEU A 125 -8.86 -5.16 -7.54
C LEU A 125 -8.07 -6.47 -7.45
N PRO A 126 -8.22 -7.37 -8.44
CA PRO A 126 -7.57 -8.68 -8.41
C PRO A 126 -6.08 -8.57 -8.79
N ILE A 127 -5.26 -9.50 -8.28
CA ILE A 127 -3.91 -9.74 -8.80
C ILE A 127 -3.89 -11.18 -9.34
N TRP A 128 -3.93 -11.33 -10.66
CA TRP A 128 -3.89 -12.62 -11.34
C TRP A 128 -2.48 -12.94 -11.86
N PRO A 129 -2.17 -14.21 -12.20
CA PRO A 129 -0.87 -14.60 -12.73
C PRO A 129 -0.43 -13.80 -13.97
N GLU A 130 -1.36 -13.37 -14.79
CA GLU A 130 -1.10 -12.52 -15.97
C GLU A 130 -0.51 -11.17 -15.58
N HIS A 131 -0.97 -10.58 -14.47
CA HIS A 131 -0.44 -9.32 -13.95
C HIS A 131 0.96 -9.49 -13.36
N GLU A 132 1.22 -10.62 -12.69
CA GLU A 132 2.55 -10.96 -12.17
C GLU A 132 3.54 -11.19 -13.34
N LYS A 133 3.07 -11.84 -14.43
CA LYS A 133 3.86 -12.01 -15.65
C LYS A 133 4.18 -10.67 -16.30
N ALA A 134 3.26 -9.71 -16.28
CA ALA A 134 3.43 -8.40 -16.91
C ALA A 134 4.57 -7.57 -16.34
N VAL A 135 5.00 -7.85 -15.09
CA VAL A 135 6.12 -7.16 -14.41
C VAL A 135 7.42 -7.97 -14.43
N LYS A 136 7.49 -9.09 -15.15
CA LYS A 136 8.74 -9.82 -15.36
C LYS A 136 9.62 -9.08 -16.37
N SER A 137 10.92 -9.04 -16.10
CA SER A 137 11.93 -8.47 -17.00
C SER A 137 12.65 -9.58 -17.78
N ASP A 138 13.22 -9.22 -18.93
CA ASP A 138 14.08 -10.11 -19.72
C ASP A 138 15.56 -10.04 -19.26
N ILE A 139 15.93 -9.01 -18.49
CA ILE A 139 17.32 -8.73 -18.06
C ILE A 139 17.48 -8.62 -16.53
N ALA A 140 16.39 -8.68 -15.78
CA ALA A 140 16.33 -8.67 -14.32
C ALA A 140 15.21 -9.59 -13.85
N ASP A 141 15.03 -9.78 -12.54
CA ASP A 141 13.92 -10.58 -12.01
C ASP A 141 12.57 -9.91 -12.29
N LEU A 142 12.52 -8.59 -12.17
CA LEU A 142 11.32 -7.77 -12.33
C LEU A 142 11.65 -6.47 -13.08
N LYS A 143 10.61 -5.80 -13.58
CA LYS A 143 10.67 -4.41 -14.04
C LYS A 143 9.67 -3.57 -13.25
N ASN A 144 10.02 -2.30 -13.01
CA ASN A 144 9.22 -1.45 -12.12
C ASN A 144 7.88 -1.01 -12.70
N ILE A 145 7.66 -1.15 -14.00
CA ILE A 145 6.37 -0.97 -14.67
C ILE A 145 6.11 -2.09 -15.67
N ALA A 146 4.86 -2.39 -15.97
CA ALA A 146 4.50 -3.24 -17.10
C ALA A 146 4.87 -2.58 -18.44
N SER A 147 5.05 -3.38 -19.47
CA SER A 147 5.34 -2.87 -20.82
C SER A 147 4.22 -1.96 -21.33
N PRO A 148 4.52 -0.96 -22.15
CA PRO A 148 3.51 -0.11 -22.77
C PRO A 148 2.41 -0.93 -23.45
N GLY A 149 1.16 -0.49 -23.31
CA GLY A 149 -0.01 -1.16 -23.92
C GLY A 149 -0.65 -2.30 -23.09
N VAL A 150 0.01 -2.77 -22.02
CA VAL A 150 -0.58 -3.81 -21.14
C VAL A 150 -1.81 -3.28 -20.37
N GLY A 151 -1.82 -2.00 -20.00
CA GLY A 151 -2.89 -1.44 -19.17
C GLY A 151 -2.83 -1.90 -17.71
N ALA A 152 -3.98 -1.80 -17.00
CA ALA A 152 -4.17 -2.24 -15.62
C ALA A 152 -3.10 -1.73 -14.62
N GLY A 153 -2.67 -0.46 -14.77
CA GLY A 153 -1.52 0.12 -14.06
C GLY A 153 -1.54 -0.04 -12.55
N THR A 154 -2.72 0.09 -11.91
CA THR A 154 -2.89 -0.13 -10.48
C THR A 154 -2.64 -1.59 -10.11
N ILE A 155 -3.16 -2.52 -10.90
CA ILE A 155 -3.05 -3.96 -10.63
C ILE A 155 -1.62 -4.45 -10.86
N THR A 156 -0.96 -4.00 -11.94
CA THR A 156 0.44 -4.35 -12.22
C THR A 156 1.39 -3.75 -11.18
N ALA A 157 1.07 -2.57 -10.63
CA ALA A 157 1.81 -2.01 -9.50
C ALA A 157 1.65 -2.88 -8.23
N GLY A 158 0.43 -3.33 -7.93
CA GLY A 158 0.16 -4.28 -6.86
C GLY A 158 0.86 -5.63 -7.07
N ALA A 159 0.89 -6.15 -8.30
CA ALA A 159 1.60 -7.37 -8.65
C ALA A 159 3.13 -7.24 -8.45
N PHE A 160 3.70 -6.07 -8.77
CA PHE A 160 5.09 -5.77 -8.47
C PHE A 160 5.35 -5.81 -6.95
N LEU A 161 4.55 -5.12 -6.14
CA LEU A 161 4.69 -5.11 -4.68
C LEU A 161 4.54 -6.51 -4.07
N LYS A 162 3.58 -7.30 -4.56
CA LYS A 162 3.35 -8.67 -4.11
C LYS A 162 4.60 -9.55 -4.20
N ALA A 163 5.48 -9.31 -5.17
CA ALA A 163 6.72 -10.05 -5.34
C ALA A 163 7.72 -9.87 -4.18
N PHE A 164 7.53 -8.86 -3.32
CA PHE A 164 8.37 -8.54 -2.16
C PHE A 164 7.68 -8.83 -0.82
N VAL A 165 6.45 -9.34 -0.88
CA VAL A 165 5.71 -9.80 0.30
C VAL A 165 6.17 -11.22 0.63
N GLU A 166 6.54 -11.45 1.88
CA GLU A 166 6.90 -12.76 2.40
C GLU A 166 5.65 -13.48 2.96
N ASP A 167 5.84 -14.45 3.86
CA ASP A 167 4.78 -15.31 4.40
C ASP A 167 3.90 -14.58 5.44
N TYR A 168 3.30 -13.45 5.07
CA TYR A 168 2.36 -12.72 5.91
C TYR A 168 1.14 -12.23 5.10
N PRO A 169 -0.05 -12.09 5.75
CA PRO A 169 -1.20 -11.44 5.13
C PRO A 169 -0.89 -9.98 4.80
N TRP A 170 -1.13 -9.58 3.55
CA TRP A 170 -0.80 -8.25 3.05
C TRP A 170 -1.94 -7.65 2.24
N CYS A 171 -2.12 -6.32 2.41
CA CYS A 171 -2.94 -5.49 1.54
C CYS A 171 -2.24 -4.18 1.23
N HIS A 172 -2.32 -3.78 -0.03
CA HIS A 172 -1.97 -2.45 -0.52
C HIS A 172 -3.22 -1.61 -0.73
N LEU A 173 -3.20 -0.37 -0.24
CA LEU A 173 -4.23 0.63 -0.50
C LEU A 173 -3.66 1.71 -1.41
N ASP A 174 -4.10 1.75 -2.68
CA ASP A 174 -3.74 2.84 -3.59
C ASP A 174 -4.70 4.00 -3.37
N ILE A 175 -4.20 5.01 -2.67
CA ILE A 175 -4.95 6.20 -2.24
C ILE A 175 -4.73 7.42 -3.13
N ALA A 176 -4.14 7.28 -4.32
CA ALA A 176 -3.83 8.43 -5.18
C ALA A 176 -5.08 9.26 -5.50
N GLY A 177 -6.24 8.62 -5.69
CA GLY A 177 -7.49 9.33 -5.96
C GLY A 177 -8.13 9.98 -4.74
N THR A 178 -7.86 9.48 -3.52
CA THR A 178 -8.58 9.88 -2.31
C THR A 178 -7.76 10.74 -1.35
N SER A 179 -6.46 10.87 -1.58
CA SER A 179 -5.52 11.56 -0.69
C SER A 179 -5.68 13.09 -0.66
N TRP A 180 -6.33 13.67 -1.66
CA TRP A 180 -6.49 15.10 -1.83
C TRP A 180 -7.93 15.47 -2.19
N SER A 181 -8.48 16.50 -1.55
CA SER A 181 -9.80 17.07 -1.88
C SER A 181 -9.64 18.47 -2.44
N GLY A 182 -10.23 18.71 -3.62
CA GLY A 182 -10.28 20.05 -4.23
C GLY A 182 -11.25 21.00 -3.53
N GLU A 183 -12.17 20.47 -2.73
CA GLU A 183 -13.22 21.20 -2.03
C GLU A 183 -13.36 20.74 -0.58
N GLU A 184 -13.92 21.59 0.26
CA GLU A 184 -14.29 21.21 1.63
C GLU A 184 -15.57 20.38 1.61
N LYS A 185 -15.56 19.27 2.35
CA LYS A 185 -16.71 18.36 2.54
C LYS A 185 -16.89 18.09 4.04
N PRO A 186 -18.08 17.64 4.49
CA PRO A 186 -18.24 17.15 5.85
C PRO A 186 -17.15 16.10 6.16
N TYR A 187 -16.41 16.30 7.24
CA TYR A 187 -15.29 15.45 7.71
C TYR A 187 -14.06 15.36 6.79
N THR A 188 -13.99 16.14 5.70
CA THR A 188 -12.83 16.14 4.79
C THR A 188 -12.48 17.58 4.44
N PRO A 189 -11.37 18.12 4.96
CA PRO A 189 -10.95 19.50 4.64
C PRO A 189 -10.52 19.59 3.17
N LYS A 190 -10.53 20.80 2.63
CA LYS A 190 -9.85 21.07 1.37
C LYS A 190 -8.35 20.83 1.54
N GLY A 191 -7.73 20.16 0.59
CA GLY A 191 -6.31 19.78 0.65
C GLY A 191 -6.12 18.30 1.01
N ALA A 192 -5.14 18.01 1.84
CA ALA A 192 -4.85 16.64 2.29
C ALA A 192 -6.02 16.07 3.11
N SER A 193 -6.58 14.96 2.64
CA SER A 193 -7.82 14.39 3.20
C SER A 193 -7.61 13.59 4.48
N GLY A 194 -6.41 13.06 4.72
CA GLY A 194 -6.14 12.10 5.79
C GLY A 194 -6.83 10.75 5.57
N PHE A 195 -7.30 10.46 4.34
CA PHE A 195 -7.98 9.21 3.99
C PHE A 195 -7.16 7.99 4.42
N GLY A 196 -7.83 7.07 5.14
CA GLY A 196 -7.24 5.84 5.64
C GLY A 196 -7.00 5.84 7.16
N VAL A 197 -6.85 7.00 7.81
CA VAL A 197 -6.62 7.04 9.27
C VAL A 197 -7.82 6.48 10.03
N ARG A 198 -9.04 6.92 9.73
CA ARG A 198 -10.26 6.43 10.40
C ARG A 198 -10.50 4.95 10.13
N LEU A 199 -10.29 4.53 8.87
CA LEU A 199 -10.40 3.13 8.46
C LEU A 199 -9.42 2.24 9.23
N LEU A 200 -8.16 2.64 9.31
CA LEU A 200 -7.14 1.86 10.02
C LEU A 200 -7.38 1.82 11.53
N ILE A 201 -7.80 2.93 12.14
CA ILE A 201 -8.18 2.92 13.56
C ILE A 201 -9.36 1.97 13.81
N ARG A 202 -10.38 2.01 12.95
CA ARG A 202 -11.51 1.07 13.04
C ARG A 202 -11.06 -0.38 12.92
N PHE A 203 -10.16 -0.67 12.00
CA PHE A 203 -9.57 -1.99 11.84
C PHE A 203 -8.79 -2.43 13.08
N LEU A 204 -7.94 -1.57 13.65
CA LEU A 204 -7.16 -1.86 14.86
C LEU A 204 -8.07 -2.11 16.07
N GLU A 205 -9.16 -1.34 16.26
CA GLU A 205 -10.15 -1.59 17.30
C GLU A 205 -10.80 -2.99 17.19
N GLN A 206 -11.12 -3.42 15.97
CA GLN A 206 -11.66 -4.75 15.73
C GLN A 206 -10.64 -5.85 16.04
N GLU A 207 -9.39 -5.68 15.67
CA GLU A 207 -8.33 -6.64 15.98
C GLU A 207 -8.05 -6.74 17.50
N ALA A 208 -8.08 -5.62 18.21
CA ALA A 208 -7.93 -5.60 19.66
C ALA A 208 -9.06 -6.40 20.37
N LYS A 209 -10.31 -6.24 19.92
CA LYS A 209 -11.44 -7.00 20.46
C LYS A 209 -11.31 -8.51 20.22
N LYS A 210 -10.87 -8.94 19.05
CA LYS A 210 -10.65 -10.37 18.75
C LYS A 210 -9.56 -10.96 19.65
N THR A 211 -8.47 -10.22 19.85
CA THR A 211 -7.35 -10.67 20.68
C THR A 211 -7.76 -10.81 22.16
N SER A 212 -8.64 -9.93 22.67
CA SER A 212 -9.14 -10.03 24.04
C SER A 212 -10.10 -11.21 24.23
N LEU A 213 -10.97 -11.51 23.27
CA LEU A 213 -11.87 -12.67 23.33
C LEU A 213 -11.07 -13.99 23.35
N GLN A 214 -10.07 -14.13 22.50
CA GLN A 214 -9.22 -15.34 22.46
C GLN A 214 -8.37 -15.57 23.74
N LYS A 215 -8.13 -14.52 24.54
CA LYS A 215 -7.45 -14.66 25.84
C LYS A 215 -8.38 -15.10 26.97
N ASN A 216 -9.66 -14.82 26.86
CA ASN A 216 -10.66 -15.20 27.88
C ASN A 216 -11.17 -16.64 27.70
N ASP A 217 -10.93 -17.24 26.53
CA ASP A 217 -11.31 -18.62 26.21
C ASP A 217 -10.18 -19.64 26.51
N LYS A 218 -9.07 -19.20 27.10
CA LYS A 218 -7.94 -20.02 27.55
C LYS A 218 -7.76 -19.95 29.07
#